data_969a4840361e2b2ef9c0f1ddb50f8edb
#
_entry.id   969a4840361e2b2ef9c0f1ddb50f8edb
#
_cell.length_a   1.000
_cell.length_b   1.000
_cell.length_c   1.000
_cell.angle_alpha   90.00
_cell.angle_beta   90.00
_cell.angle_gamma   90.00
#
_symmetry.space_group_name_H-M   'P 1'
#
loop_
_entity.id
_entity.type
_entity.pdbx_description
1 polymer ?
#
loop_
_entity_poly.entity_id
_entity_poly.type
_entity_poly.pdbx_seq_one_letter_code
_entity_poly.pdbx_strand_id
1 'polypeptide(L)'
;MEPLQENAIAIIGVGYVGLPLALSLAKFHPKVLGYDLDNERVSELNSGFDRNNNLKNVIPSNLEFTVDLARIERATTYIITVPTPIDEKRLPDLNPLKQACSDVAQVISRGDLIIVESTVYPGVTEDVCGPLIQEKSGLKQSKDFFLGYSPERINPGDDKNTLEAVVKVIAAQDDKTMDRVKKIYEPVVKAGLFAASSIQTAEASKIVENIQRDLNVALMNELAIIFDKMNIRTADVLEAAGTKWNFQKFTPGL
;
A
#
# COMPACT_ATOMS: atom_id res chain seq x y z
N MET A 1 10.76 30.28 -18.41
CA MET A 1 9.96 29.08 -18.72
C MET A 1 10.20 28.14 -17.57
N GLU A 2 9.22 27.96 -16.70
CA GLU A 2 9.27 26.87 -15.72
C GLU A 2 9.38 25.56 -16.49
N PRO A 3 10.28 24.63 -16.11
CA PRO A 3 10.31 23.31 -16.70
C PRO A 3 8.94 22.68 -16.48
N LEU A 4 8.32 22.19 -17.56
CA LEU A 4 7.11 21.37 -17.47
C LEU A 4 7.42 20.25 -16.47
N GLN A 5 6.76 20.25 -15.31
CA GLN A 5 6.81 19.14 -14.37
C GLN A 5 6.37 17.90 -15.14
N GLU A 6 7.27 16.95 -15.34
CA GLU A 6 6.88 15.64 -15.86
C GLU A 6 5.89 15.06 -14.84
N ASN A 7 4.74 14.57 -15.30
CA ASN A 7 3.76 13.87 -14.44
C ASN A 7 4.35 12.53 -13.97
N ALA A 8 5.44 12.59 -13.24
CA ALA A 8 6.13 11.44 -12.71
C ALA A 8 5.53 11.01 -11.37
N ILE A 9 5.52 9.71 -11.14
CA ILE A 9 5.09 9.11 -9.88
C ILE A 9 6.33 8.56 -9.18
N ALA A 10 6.56 8.96 -7.92
CA ALA A 10 7.59 8.40 -7.07
C ALA A 10 6.97 7.40 -6.07
N ILE A 11 7.50 6.20 -6.03
CA ILE A 11 7.15 5.16 -5.06
C ILE A 11 8.22 5.16 -3.97
N ILE A 12 7.82 5.39 -2.73
CA ILE A 12 8.71 5.46 -1.58
C ILE A 12 8.67 4.15 -0.81
N GLY A 13 9.76 3.39 -0.90
CA GLY A 13 9.85 2.01 -0.46
C GLY A 13 9.54 1.03 -1.59
N VAL A 14 10.55 0.33 -2.14
CA VAL A 14 10.37 -0.65 -3.23
C VAL A 14 10.51 -2.09 -2.73
N GLY A 15 9.83 -2.35 -1.62
CA GLY A 15 9.69 -3.66 -1.02
C GLY A 15 8.58 -4.51 -1.65
N TYR A 16 7.93 -5.32 -0.82
CA TYR A 16 6.85 -6.23 -1.20
C TYR A 16 5.64 -5.55 -1.86
N VAL A 17 5.31 -4.36 -1.40
CA VAL A 17 4.16 -3.59 -1.89
C VAL A 17 4.59 -2.65 -3.02
N GLY A 18 5.66 -1.89 -2.79
CA GLY A 18 6.05 -0.82 -3.70
C GLY A 18 6.57 -1.30 -5.04
N LEU A 19 7.32 -2.40 -5.11
CA LEU A 19 7.82 -2.92 -6.38
C LEU A 19 6.71 -3.41 -7.33
N PRO A 20 5.77 -4.28 -6.90
CA PRO A 20 4.64 -4.65 -7.76
C PRO A 20 3.80 -3.47 -8.20
N LEU A 21 3.59 -2.49 -7.32
CA LEU A 21 2.88 -1.26 -7.65
C LEU A 21 3.64 -0.44 -8.72
N ALA A 22 4.95 -0.22 -8.54
CA ALA A 22 5.78 0.51 -9.48
C ALA A 22 5.77 -0.13 -10.87
N LEU A 23 5.91 -1.47 -10.94
CA LEU A 23 5.85 -2.23 -12.18
C LEU A 23 4.49 -2.10 -12.88
N SER A 24 3.40 -2.12 -12.11
CA SER A 24 2.05 -1.98 -12.65
C SER A 24 1.77 -0.57 -13.13
N LEU A 25 2.16 0.46 -12.38
CA LEU A 25 2.02 1.87 -12.77
C LEU A 25 2.86 2.21 -14.00
N ALA A 26 4.06 1.67 -14.12
CA ALA A 26 4.95 1.91 -15.26
C ALA A 26 4.37 1.43 -16.61
N LYS A 27 3.38 0.55 -16.61
CA LYS A 27 2.67 0.14 -17.83
C LYS A 27 1.78 1.24 -18.41
N PHE A 28 1.34 2.20 -17.58
CA PHE A 28 0.31 3.18 -17.94
C PHE A 28 0.74 4.63 -17.72
N HIS A 29 1.79 4.87 -16.96
CA HIS A 29 2.29 6.21 -16.67
C HIS A 29 3.64 6.46 -17.34
N PRO A 30 3.90 7.69 -17.81
CA PRO A 30 5.07 7.98 -18.64
C PRO A 30 6.40 7.84 -17.89
N LYS A 31 6.41 8.09 -16.58
CA LYS A 31 7.61 7.99 -15.74
C LYS A 31 7.23 7.52 -14.34
N VAL A 32 7.91 6.49 -13.86
CA VAL A 32 7.81 5.99 -12.49
C VAL A 32 9.22 5.90 -11.89
N LEU A 33 9.35 6.35 -10.64
CA LEU A 33 10.61 6.38 -9.91
C LEU A 33 10.42 5.57 -8.62
N GLY A 34 11.23 4.58 -8.39
CA GLY A 34 11.26 3.83 -7.14
C GLY A 34 12.40 4.34 -6.26
N TYR A 35 12.08 4.88 -5.10
CA TYR A 35 13.05 5.32 -4.10
C TYR A 35 13.07 4.37 -2.92
N ASP A 36 14.26 3.97 -2.50
CA ASP A 36 14.45 3.16 -1.29
C ASP A 36 15.74 3.58 -0.59
N LEU A 37 15.79 3.44 0.72
CA LEU A 37 16.97 3.71 1.53
C LEU A 37 18.02 2.59 1.44
N ASP A 38 17.60 1.37 1.06
CA ASP A 38 18.47 0.20 0.94
C ASP A 38 19.23 0.21 -0.40
N ASN A 39 20.52 0.60 -0.34
CA ASN A 39 21.41 0.61 -1.50
C ASN A 39 21.52 -0.76 -2.19
N GLU A 40 21.54 -1.85 -1.42
CA GLU A 40 21.61 -3.20 -1.98
C GLU A 40 20.33 -3.52 -2.74
N ARG A 41 19.17 -3.16 -2.17
CA ARG A 41 17.87 -3.32 -2.80
C ARG A 41 17.79 -2.60 -4.14
N VAL A 42 18.20 -1.35 -4.18
CA VAL A 42 18.21 -0.54 -5.41
C VAL A 42 19.19 -1.10 -6.44
N SER A 43 20.38 -1.54 -6.02
CA SER A 43 21.37 -2.17 -6.90
C SER A 43 20.85 -3.48 -7.51
N GLU A 44 20.21 -4.33 -6.71
CA GLU A 44 19.58 -5.56 -7.19
C GLU A 44 18.52 -5.26 -8.26
N LEU A 45 17.59 -4.36 -7.97
CA LEU A 45 16.53 -4.01 -8.90
C LEU A 45 17.10 -3.44 -10.20
N ASN A 46 18.08 -2.56 -10.14
CA ASN A 46 18.74 -2.01 -11.33
C ASN A 46 19.51 -3.05 -12.13
N SER A 47 19.93 -4.16 -11.50
CA SER A 47 20.53 -5.32 -12.19
C SER A 47 19.50 -6.30 -12.78
N GLY A 48 18.21 -6.06 -12.55
CA GLY A 48 17.14 -6.96 -12.96
C GLY A 48 16.90 -8.13 -12.01
N PHE A 49 17.46 -8.09 -10.81
CA PHE A 49 17.27 -9.12 -9.78
C PHE A 49 16.32 -8.62 -8.68
N ASP A 50 15.50 -9.50 -8.13
CA ASP A 50 14.64 -9.22 -6.99
C ASP A 50 14.69 -10.36 -5.97
N ARG A 51 15.27 -10.07 -4.79
CA ARG A 51 15.38 -11.02 -3.66
C ARG A 51 14.00 -11.54 -3.19
N ASN A 52 12.93 -10.79 -3.43
CA ASN A 52 11.57 -11.15 -3.05
C ASN A 52 10.82 -11.93 -4.18
N ASN A 53 11.50 -12.19 -5.28
CA ASN A 53 11.00 -12.96 -6.43
C ASN A 53 9.69 -12.41 -7.08
N ASN A 54 9.47 -11.08 -7.00
CA ASN A 54 8.33 -10.41 -7.62
C ASN A 54 8.61 -9.96 -9.08
N LEU A 55 9.89 -9.97 -9.52
CA LEU A 55 10.27 -9.66 -10.88
C LEU A 55 10.03 -10.87 -11.78
N LYS A 56 8.83 -10.94 -12.34
CA LYS A 56 8.50 -11.95 -13.38
C LYS A 56 8.85 -11.49 -14.80
N ASN A 57 9.18 -10.20 -14.99
CA ASN A 57 9.38 -9.57 -16.30
C ASN A 57 10.53 -8.56 -16.26
N VAL A 58 10.98 -8.16 -17.46
CA VAL A 58 11.95 -7.07 -17.63
C VAL A 58 11.40 -5.77 -17.06
N ILE A 59 12.25 -5.04 -16.35
CA ILE A 59 11.90 -3.71 -15.81
C ILE A 59 11.60 -2.76 -16.98
N PRO A 60 10.44 -2.09 -17.00
CA PRO A 60 10.10 -1.12 -18.04
C PRO A 60 11.13 0.02 -18.10
N SER A 61 11.47 0.50 -19.30
CA SER A 61 12.47 1.57 -19.50
C SER A 61 12.09 2.92 -18.86
N ASN A 62 10.82 3.12 -18.56
CA ASN A 62 10.28 4.30 -17.87
C ASN A 62 10.20 4.14 -16.34
N LEU A 63 10.70 3.02 -15.80
CA LEU A 63 10.84 2.76 -14.36
C LEU A 63 12.33 2.74 -13.99
N GLU A 64 12.69 3.60 -13.06
CA GLU A 64 14.05 3.72 -12.53
C GLU A 64 14.05 3.57 -11.02
N PHE A 65 15.08 2.95 -10.46
CA PHE A 65 15.26 2.83 -9.00
C PHE A 65 16.44 3.67 -8.54
N THR A 66 16.30 4.33 -7.38
CA THR A 66 17.32 5.23 -6.85
C THR A 66 17.30 5.29 -5.33
N VAL A 67 18.47 5.54 -4.75
CA VAL A 67 18.62 5.96 -3.34
C VAL A 67 18.79 7.48 -3.21
N ASP A 68 18.91 8.17 -4.33
CA ASP A 68 19.12 9.63 -4.37
C ASP A 68 17.77 10.35 -4.36
N LEU A 69 17.50 11.02 -3.26
CA LEU A 69 16.27 11.78 -3.05
C LEU A 69 16.07 12.89 -4.08
N ALA A 70 17.15 13.52 -4.54
CA ALA A 70 17.09 14.59 -5.54
C ALA A 70 16.51 14.10 -6.89
N ARG A 71 16.64 12.82 -7.20
CA ARG A 71 16.10 12.24 -8.45
C ARG A 71 14.57 12.17 -8.47
N ILE A 72 13.94 12.13 -7.31
CA ILE A 72 12.46 12.07 -7.21
C ILE A 72 11.82 13.46 -7.05
N GLU A 73 12.59 14.54 -6.96
CA GLU A 73 12.10 15.93 -6.84
C GLU A 73 11.17 16.35 -8.00
N ARG A 74 11.32 15.71 -9.17
CA ARG A 74 10.48 15.99 -10.34
C ARG A 74 9.12 15.27 -10.33
N ALA A 75 8.87 14.41 -9.37
CA ALA A 75 7.59 13.77 -9.24
C ALA A 75 6.51 14.78 -8.79
N THR A 76 5.29 14.57 -9.24
CA THR A 76 4.12 15.34 -8.81
C THR A 76 3.18 14.51 -7.94
N THR A 77 3.50 13.22 -7.81
CA THR A 77 2.80 12.28 -6.94
C THR A 77 3.82 11.37 -6.26
N TYR A 78 3.67 11.25 -4.95
CA TYR A 78 4.50 10.41 -4.08
C TYR A 78 3.62 9.37 -3.43
N ILE A 79 3.90 8.07 -3.65
CA ILE A 79 3.15 6.96 -3.05
C ILE A 79 4.04 6.27 -2.03
N ILE A 80 3.65 6.33 -0.76
CA ILE A 80 4.44 5.79 0.36
C ILE A 80 3.96 4.36 0.65
N THR A 81 4.88 3.41 0.48
CA THR A 81 4.63 1.96 0.62
C THR A 81 5.61 1.29 1.60
N VAL A 82 6.13 2.07 2.54
CA VAL A 82 7.06 1.56 3.55
C VAL A 82 6.36 0.67 4.59
N PRO A 83 7.09 -0.26 5.22
CA PRO A 83 6.51 -1.12 6.25
C PRO A 83 6.12 -0.33 7.51
N THR A 84 5.11 -0.83 8.22
CA THR A 84 4.65 -0.35 9.53
C THR A 84 4.68 -1.53 10.51
N PRO A 85 5.86 -1.91 11.01
CA PRO A 85 6.00 -3.03 11.95
C PRO A 85 5.38 -2.69 13.31
N ILE A 86 5.40 -3.67 14.20
CA ILE A 86 5.08 -3.47 15.63
C ILE A 86 6.38 -3.42 16.43
N ASP A 87 6.39 -2.62 17.49
CA ASP A 87 7.48 -2.57 18.47
C ASP A 87 7.43 -3.76 19.46
N GLU A 88 8.38 -3.80 20.38
CA GLU A 88 8.46 -4.83 21.44
C GLU A 88 7.21 -4.86 22.35
N LYS A 89 6.49 -3.75 22.44
CA LYS A 89 5.24 -3.63 23.20
C LYS A 89 4.00 -3.97 22.36
N ARG A 90 4.20 -4.43 21.12
CA ARG A 90 3.14 -4.71 20.13
C ARG A 90 2.34 -3.47 19.73
N LEU A 91 2.94 -2.29 19.81
CA LEU A 91 2.35 -1.05 19.31
C LEU A 91 2.86 -0.78 17.89
N PRO A 92 2.07 -0.13 17.02
CA PRO A 92 2.50 0.24 15.68
C PRO A 92 3.76 1.13 15.72
N ASP A 93 4.83 0.69 15.06
CA ASP A 93 6.02 1.51 14.86
C ASP A 93 5.87 2.32 13.57
N LEU A 94 5.64 3.62 13.73
CA LEU A 94 5.50 4.56 12.61
C LEU A 94 6.84 5.21 12.20
N ASN A 95 7.99 4.81 12.77
CA ASN A 95 9.27 5.43 12.43
C ASN A 95 9.62 5.31 10.94
N PRO A 96 9.46 4.14 10.26
CA PRO A 96 9.70 4.07 8.82
C PRO A 96 8.80 5.02 8.03
N LEU A 97 7.52 5.12 8.39
CA LEU A 97 6.57 6.01 7.74
C LEU A 97 6.91 7.49 7.97
N LYS A 98 7.28 7.87 9.20
CA LYS A 98 7.72 9.23 9.52
C LYS A 98 9.00 9.61 8.78
N GLN A 99 9.94 8.66 8.62
CA GLN A 99 11.14 8.88 7.83
C GLN A 99 10.78 9.13 6.36
N ALA A 100 9.94 8.29 5.77
CA ALA A 100 9.47 8.46 4.39
C ALA A 100 8.76 9.82 4.19
N CYS A 101 7.91 10.23 5.14
CA CYS A 101 7.28 11.55 5.12
C CYS A 101 8.32 12.69 5.21
N SER A 102 9.36 12.52 6.03
CA SER A 102 10.44 13.51 6.17
C SER A 102 11.29 13.61 4.90
N ASP A 103 11.54 12.49 4.22
CA ASP A 103 12.26 12.46 2.95
C ASP A 103 11.43 13.15 1.85
N VAL A 104 10.17 12.78 1.72
CA VAL A 104 9.24 13.42 0.77
C VAL A 104 9.15 14.92 1.02
N ALA A 105 9.09 15.36 2.27
CA ALA A 105 8.99 16.78 2.63
C ALA A 105 10.17 17.64 2.14
N GLN A 106 11.34 17.04 1.87
CA GLN A 106 12.51 17.75 1.36
C GLN A 106 12.42 18.07 -0.13
N VAL A 107 11.58 17.34 -0.86
CA VAL A 107 11.52 17.40 -2.33
C VAL A 107 10.16 17.80 -2.89
N ILE A 108 9.10 17.79 -2.08
CA ILE A 108 7.77 18.16 -2.56
C ILE A 108 7.67 19.63 -2.96
N SER A 109 6.82 19.88 -3.94
CA SER A 109 6.48 21.19 -4.45
C SER A 109 4.98 21.50 -4.28
N ARG A 110 4.62 22.78 -4.51
CA ARG A 110 3.20 23.19 -4.47
C ARG A 110 2.39 22.46 -5.53
N GLY A 111 1.29 21.90 -5.11
CA GLY A 111 0.37 21.15 -5.97
C GLY A 111 0.58 19.65 -5.94
N ASP A 112 1.62 19.14 -5.29
CA ASP A 112 1.92 17.71 -5.25
C ASP A 112 0.90 16.91 -4.44
N LEU A 113 0.79 15.64 -4.79
CA LEU A 113 -0.10 14.66 -4.16
C LEU A 113 0.75 13.60 -3.44
N ILE A 114 0.45 13.38 -2.17
CA ILE A 114 1.04 12.30 -1.39
C ILE A 114 -0.04 11.27 -1.10
N ILE A 115 0.19 10.01 -1.47
CA ILE A 115 -0.71 8.89 -1.20
C ILE A 115 -0.01 7.94 -0.23
N VAL A 116 -0.63 7.64 0.90
CA VAL A 116 -0.13 6.63 1.81
C VAL A 116 -0.80 5.29 1.47
N GLU A 117 0.01 4.25 1.20
CA GLU A 117 -0.46 2.88 1.02
C GLU A 117 -0.03 1.96 2.19
N SER A 118 0.86 2.43 3.05
CA SER A 118 1.25 1.72 4.26
C SER A 118 0.03 1.44 5.13
N THR A 119 -0.03 0.24 5.76
CA THR A 119 -1.13 -0.11 6.67
C THR A 119 -0.99 0.68 7.96
N VAL A 120 -2.00 1.49 8.27
CA VAL A 120 -2.00 2.38 9.43
C VAL A 120 -3.35 2.36 10.13
N TYR A 121 -3.39 2.79 11.41
CA TYR A 121 -4.65 3.02 12.11
C TYR A 121 -5.32 4.32 11.66
N PRO A 122 -6.65 4.47 11.83
CA PRO A 122 -7.38 5.65 11.39
C PRO A 122 -6.82 6.96 11.95
N GLY A 123 -6.63 7.93 11.04
CA GLY A 123 -6.11 9.26 11.34
C GLY A 123 -4.62 9.44 11.06
N VAL A 124 -3.83 8.39 10.86
CA VAL A 124 -2.38 8.52 10.68
C VAL A 124 -2.02 9.37 9.47
N THR A 125 -2.71 9.19 8.35
CA THR A 125 -2.40 9.96 7.13
C THR A 125 -2.61 11.45 7.34
N GLU A 126 -3.72 11.86 7.96
CA GLU A 126 -4.10 13.27 8.10
C GLU A 126 -3.52 13.92 9.35
N ASP A 127 -3.41 13.19 10.48
CA ASP A 127 -3.03 13.74 11.78
C ASP A 127 -1.54 13.53 12.14
N VAL A 128 -0.84 12.63 11.41
CA VAL A 128 0.58 12.34 11.64
C VAL A 128 1.40 12.68 10.39
N CYS A 129 1.10 12.08 9.24
CA CYS A 129 1.90 12.27 8.03
C CYS A 129 1.78 13.71 7.51
N GLY A 130 0.56 14.23 7.37
CA GLY A 130 0.32 15.56 6.86
C GLY A 130 1.01 16.66 7.68
N PRO A 131 0.82 16.74 9.02
CA PRO A 131 1.49 17.71 9.87
C PRO A 131 3.03 17.60 9.84
N LEU A 132 3.58 16.38 9.79
CA LEU A 132 5.02 16.17 9.69
C LEU A 132 5.58 16.71 8.36
N ILE A 133 4.90 16.42 7.25
CA ILE A 133 5.28 16.94 5.94
C ILE A 133 5.18 18.47 5.92
N GLN A 134 4.10 19.03 6.48
CA GLN A 134 3.94 20.49 6.60
C GLN A 134 5.07 21.13 7.42
N GLU A 135 5.41 20.56 8.57
CA GLU A 135 6.48 21.06 9.44
C GLU A 135 7.83 21.09 8.71
N LYS A 136 8.16 20.00 8.00
CA LYS A 136 9.46 19.82 7.37
C LYS A 136 9.61 20.59 6.06
N SER A 137 8.55 20.68 5.26
CA SER A 137 8.58 21.35 3.95
C SER A 137 8.26 22.85 4.03
N GLY A 138 7.57 23.31 5.08
CA GLY A 138 7.01 24.66 5.16
C GLY A 138 5.76 24.86 4.29
N LEU A 139 5.32 23.84 3.54
CA LEU A 139 4.10 23.85 2.74
C LEU A 139 2.88 23.54 3.63
N LYS A 140 1.71 24.05 3.26
CA LYS A 140 0.46 23.83 4.02
C LYS A 140 -0.34 22.67 3.45
N GLN A 141 -0.67 21.70 4.30
CA GLN A 141 -1.60 20.61 3.98
C GLN A 141 -2.93 21.17 3.49
N SER A 142 -3.56 20.49 2.54
CA SER A 142 -4.83 20.84 1.89
C SER A 142 -4.85 22.17 1.14
N LYS A 143 -3.72 22.82 1.02
CA LYS A 143 -3.56 24.08 0.28
C LYS A 143 -2.40 24.03 -0.72
N ASP A 144 -1.23 23.67 -0.24
CA ASP A 144 0.00 23.65 -1.02
C ASP A 144 0.37 22.21 -1.45
N PHE A 145 -0.03 21.19 -0.68
CA PHE A 145 0.05 19.78 -1.04
C PHE A 145 -1.20 19.03 -0.59
N PHE A 146 -1.44 17.85 -1.16
CA PHE A 146 -2.69 17.12 -1.02
C PHE A 146 -2.44 15.70 -0.59
N LEU A 147 -3.39 15.13 0.20
CA LEU A 147 -3.29 13.80 0.76
C LEU A 147 -4.34 12.85 0.17
N GLY A 148 -3.90 11.62 -0.07
CA GLY A 148 -4.73 10.47 -0.35
C GLY A 148 -4.29 9.26 0.44
N TYR A 149 -5.15 8.25 0.48
CA TYR A 149 -4.87 6.96 1.09
C TYR A 149 -5.43 5.83 0.23
N SER A 150 -4.70 4.73 0.15
CA SER A 150 -5.16 3.55 -0.56
C SER A 150 -4.54 2.29 0.04
N PRO A 151 -5.27 1.51 0.85
CA PRO A 151 -4.70 0.33 1.50
C PRO A 151 -4.27 -0.73 0.49
N GLU A 152 -3.14 -1.39 0.75
CA GLU A 152 -2.74 -2.59 0.01
C GLU A 152 -3.61 -3.78 0.41
N ARG A 153 -4.10 -4.52 -0.59
CA ARG A 153 -5.02 -5.66 -0.42
C ARG A 153 -4.50 -6.94 -1.05
N ILE A 154 -3.29 -6.93 -1.63
CA ILE A 154 -2.67 -8.11 -2.26
C ILE A 154 -1.97 -8.93 -1.20
N ASN A 155 -2.10 -10.26 -1.32
CA ASN A 155 -1.31 -11.18 -0.51
C ASN A 155 -0.03 -11.55 -1.27
N PRO A 156 1.16 -11.49 -0.64
CA PRO A 156 2.39 -11.95 -1.25
C PRO A 156 2.27 -13.39 -1.75
N GLY A 157 2.66 -13.63 -3.01
CA GLY A 157 2.61 -14.96 -3.62
C GLY A 157 1.24 -15.40 -4.15
N ASP A 158 0.21 -14.54 -4.09
CA ASP A 158 -1.09 -14.81 -4.69
C ASP A 158 -1.12 -14.33 -6.15
N ASP A 159 -1.03 -15.26 -7.08
CA ASP A 159 -1.03 -14.97 -8.53
C ASP A 159 -2.44 -14.70 -9.09
N LYS A 160 -3.49 -14.96 -8.32
CA LYS A 160 -4.89 -14.78 -8.76
C LYS A 160 -5.44 -13.41 -8.34
N ASN A 161 -5.17 -13.00 -7.10
CA ASN A 161 -5.65 -11.74 -6.55
C ASN A 161 -4.57 -10.64 -6.71
N THR A 162 -4.26 -10.32 -7.95
CA THR A 162 -3.28 -9.29 -8.30
C THR A 162 -3.85 -7.88 -8.13
N LEU A 163 -3.00 -6.85 -8.19
CA LEU A 163 -3.40 -5.44 -8.16
C LEU A 163 -4.48 -5.13 -9.22
N GLU A 164 -4.39 -5.74 -10.39
CA GLU A 164 -5.33 -5.54 -11.48
C GLU A 164 -6.69 -6.22 -11.23
N ALA A 165 -6.71 -7.33 -10.47
CA ALA A 165 -7.86 -8.22 -10.30
C ALA A 165 -8.69 -7.94 -9.03
N VAL A 166 -8.18 -7.15 -8.10
CA VAL A 166 -8.86 -6.84 -6.83
C VAL A 166 -9.34 -5.39 -6.83
N VAL A 167 -10.59 -5.15 -6.42
CA VAL A 167 -11.11 -3.79 -6.24
C VAL A 167 -10.21 -3.02 -5.28
N LYS A 168 -9.68 -1.88 -5.70
CA LYS A 168 -8.81 -1.05 -4.87
C LYS A 168 -9.63 0.03 -4.15
N VAL A 169 -9.50 0.07 -2.84
CA VAL A 169 -10.06 1.16 -2.04
C VAL A 169 -9.18 2.39 -2.19
N ILE A 170 -9.78 3.53 -2.45
CA ILE A 170 -9.09 4.83 -2.52
C ILE A 170 -9.83 5.86 -1.68
N ALA A 171 -9.09 6.79 -1.12
CA ALA A 171 -9.62 7.94 -0.41
C ALA A 171 -8.76 9.16 -0.63
N ALA A 172 -9.35 10.33 -0.47
CA ALA A 172 -8.64 11.61 -0.56
C ALA A 172 -9.30 12.65 0.34
N GLN A 173 -8.56 13.71 0.62
CA GLN A 173 -9.00 14.79 1.50
C GLN A 173 -10.16 15.63 0.94
N ASP A 174 -10.33 15.65 -0.39
CA ASP A 174 -11.39 16.37 -1.11
C ASP A 174 -11.66 15.75 -2.48
N ASP A 175 -12.76 16.17 -3.15
CA ASP A 175 -13.19 15.62 -4.43
C ASP A 175 -12.18 15.86 -5.57
N LYS A 176 -11.49 17.00 -5.59
CA LYS A 176 -10.48 17.31 -6.61
C LYS A 176 -9.28 16.41 -6.48
N THR A 177 -8.87 16.15 -5.25
CA THR A 177 -7.79 15.23 -4.94
C THR A 177 -8.23 13.79 -5.25
N MET A 178 -9.47 13.42 -4.97
CA MET A 178 -10.05 12.12 -5.33
C MET A 178 -9.98 11.87 -6.83
N ASP A 179 -10.28 12.85 -7.66
CA ASP A 179 -10.19 12.72 -9.12
C ASP A 179 -8.74 12.51 -9.59
N ARG A 180 -7.76 13.09 -8.90
CA ARG A 180 -6.33 12.84 -9.17
C ARG A 180 -5.94 11.42 -8.78
N VAL A 181 -6.36 10.94 -7.61
CA VAL A 181 -6.12 9.58 -7.13
C VAL A 181 -6.74 8.55 -8.09
N LYS A 182 -7.98 8.77 -8.54
CA LYS A 182 -8.62 7.93 -9.56
C LYS A 182 -7.78 7.81 -10.83
N LYS A 183 -7.33 8.92 -11.40
CA LYS A 183 -6.50 8.94 -12.63
C LYS A 183 -5.23 8.12 -12.53
N ILE A 184 -4.68 7.96 -11.32
CA ILE A 184 -3.48 7.13 -11.09
C ILE A 184 -3.82 5.66 -11.15
N TYR A 185 -4.92 5.23 -10.50
CA TYR A 185 -5.21 3.81 -10.33
C TYR A 185 -6.18 3.22 -11.37
N GLU A 186 -7.09 4.00 -11.96
CA GLU A 186 -8.05 3.51 -12.96
C GLU A 186 -7.41 2.76 -14.13
N PRO A 187 -6.29 3.21 -14.72
CA PRO A 187 -5.67 2.48 -15.82
C PRO A 187 -5.14 1.10 -15.41
N VAL A 188 -4.77 0.95 -14.12
CA VAL A 188 -4.10 -0.24 -13.58
C VAL A 188 -5.11 -1.25 -13.04
N VAL A 189 -6.14 -0.79 -12.33
CA VAL A 189 -7.07 -1.65 -11.57
C VAL A 189 -8.30 -1.99 -12.39
N LYS A 190 -8.27 -3.10 -13.09
CA LYS A 190 -9.39 -3.55 -13.96
C LYS A 190 -10.64 -3.94 -13.18
N ALA A 191 -10.48 -4.42 -11.95
CA ALA A 191 -11.59 -4.77 -11.07
C ALA A 191 -12.39 -3.55 -10.57
N GLY A 192 -11.88 -2.34 -10.81
CA GLY A 192 -12.50 -1.07 -10.42
C GLY A 192 -12.01 -0.52 -9.10
N LEU A 193 -12.43 0.73 -8.83
CA LEU A 193 -12.05 1.48 -7.63
C LEU A 193 -13.26 1.68 -6.74
N PHE A 194 -13.06 1.58 -5.44
CA PHE A 194 -14.04 1.94 -4.42
C PHE A 194 -13.58 3.23 -3.73
N ALA A 195 -14.27 4.35 -3.98
CA ALA A 195 -14.01 5.62 -3.32
C ALA A 195 -14.64 5.60 -1.92
N ALA A 196 -13.81 5.55 -0.90
CA ALA A 196 -14.26 5.65 0.49
C ALA A 196 -14.66 7.09 0.82
N SER A 197 -15.56 7.27 1.79
CA SER A 197 -16.10 8.56 2.19
C SER A 197 -15.08 9.49 2.86
N SER A 198 -13.99 8.94 3.39
CA SER A 198 -12.88 9.68 3.99
C SER A 198 -11.61 8.83 4.02
N ILE A 199 -10.46 9.48 4.23
CA ILE A 199 -9.17 8.81 4.45
C ILE A 199 -9.28 7.88 5.66
N GLN A 200 -9.81 8.34 6.78
CA GLN A 200 -9.99 7.54 7.99
C GLN A 200 -10.87 6.30 7.76
N THR A 201 -11.91 6.42 6.93
CA THR A 201 -12.75 5.26 6.56
C THR A 201 -11.95 4.21 5.78
N ALA A 202 -11.11 4.63 4.85
CA ALA A 202 -10.26 3.72 4.08
C ALA A 202 -9.19 3.05 4.97
N GLU A 203 -8.57 3.80 5.89
CA GLU A 203 -7.64 3.26 6.89
C GLU A 203 -8.31 2.22 7.77
N ALA A 204 -9.51 2.54 8.32
CA ALA A 204 -10.29 1.63 9.14
C ALA A 204 -10.67 0.35 8.40
N SER A 205 -11.02 0.44 7.12
CA SER A 205 -11.45 -0.73 6.33
C SER A 205 -10.37 -1.82 6.28
N LYS A 206 -9.10 -1.42 6.12
CA LYS A 206 -7.96 -2.36 6.12
C LYS A 206 -7.81 -3.08 7.46
N ILE A 207 -7.99 -2.36 8.55
CA ILE A 207 -7.91 -2.94 9.90
C ILE A 207 -9.05 -3.95 10.11
N VAL A 208 -10.27 -3.60 9.71
CA VAL A 208 -11.44 -4.48 9.82
C VAL A 208 -11.25 -5.76 8.99
N GLU A 209 -10.75 -5.67 7.76
CA GLU A 209 -10.43 -6.83 6.93
C GLU A 209 -9.45 -7.79 7.62
N ASN A 210 -8.39 -7.24 8.23
CA ASN A 210 -7.40 -8.04 8.93
C ASN A 210 -7.95 -8.67 10.20
N ILE A 211 -8.65 -7.91 11.05
CA ILE A 211 -9.26 -8.39 12.29
C ILE A 211 -10.27 -9.50 11.99
N GLN A 212 -11.13 -9.31 11.01
CA GLN A 212 -12.15 -10.30 10.63
C GLN A 212 -11.51 -11.62 10.23
N ARG A 213 -10.44 -11.58 9.42
CA ARG A 213 -9.71 -12.81 9.01
C ARG A 213 -9.03 -13.47 10.21
N ASP A 214 -8.32 -12.70 11.02
CA ASP A 214 -7.59 -13.19 12.19
C ASP A 214 -8.50 -13.89 13.19
N LEU A 215 -9.62 -13.26 13.57
CA LEU A 215 -10.61 -13.84 14.48
C LEU A 215 -11.22 -15.12 13.93
N ASN A 216 -11.52 -15.18 12.62
CA ASN A 216 -12.11 -16.39 12.04
C ASN A 216 -11.08 -17.54 11.95
N VAL A 217 -9.82 -17.25 11.62
CA VAL A 217 -8.74 -18.27 11.66
C VAL A 217 -8.52 -18.77 13.08
N ALA A 218 -8.46 -17.86 14.07
CA ALA A 218 -8.33 -18.22 15.48
C ALA A 218 -9.49 -19.12 15.95
N LEU A 219 -10.73 -18.79 15.59
CA LEU A 219 -11.89 -19.62 15.87
C LEU A 219 -11.73 -21.04 15.28
N MET A 220 -11.28 -21.15 14.02
CA MET A 220 -11.08 -22.47 13.40
C MET A 220 -9.96 -23.25 14.10
N ASN A 221 -8.92 -22.60 14.59
CA ASN A 221 -7.86 -23.24 15.37
C ASN A 221 -8.39 -23.78 16.71
N GLU A 222 -9.18 -23.01 17.44
CA GLU A 222 -9.83 -23.46 18.67
C GLU A 222 -10.76 -24.65 18.43
N LEU A 223 -11.58 -24.59 17.37
CA LEU A 223 -12.46 -25.70 16.98
C LEU A 223 -11.66 -26.95 16.62
N ALA A 224 -10.52 -26.81 15.95
CA ALA A 224 -9.65 -27.95 15.63
C ALA A 224 -9.14 -28.65 16.89
N ILE A 225 -8.74 -27.89 17.91
CA ILE A 225 -8.31 -28.43 19.22
C ILE A 225 -9.47 -29.16 19.92
N ILE A 226 -10.68 -28.61 19.87
CA ILE A 226 -11.86 -29.23 20.49
C ILE A 226 -12.22 -30.54 19.77
N PHE A 227 -12.27 -30.54 18.45
CA PHE A 227 -12.62 -31.73 17.66
C PHE A 227 -11.57 -32.84 17.79
N ASP A 228 -10.29 -32.49 17.88
CA ASP A 228 -9.23 -33.47 18.16
C ASP A 228 -9.49 -34.23 19.47
N LYS A 229 -9.83 -33.51 20.55
CA LYS A 229 -10.21 -34.13 21.85
C LYS A 229 -11.47 -34.97 21.77
N MET A 230 -12.36 -34.75 20.81
CA MET A 230 -13.57 -35.48 20.58
C MET A 230 -13.39 -36.64 19.57
N ASN A 231 -12.19 -36.85 19.04
CA ASN A 231 -11.89 -37.77 17.94
C ASN A 231 -12.77 -37.52 16.69
N ILE A 232 -13.04 -36.23 16.40
CA ILE A 232 -13.77 -35.79 15.22
C ILE A 232 -12.79 -35.10 14.26
N ARG A 233 -12.86 -35.43 12.99
CA ARG A 233 -11.99 -34.85 11.98
C ARG A 233 -12.48 -33.45 11.60
N THR A 234 -11.70 -32.44 11.93
CA THR A 234 -12.05 -31.02 11.71
C THR A 234 -12.42 -30.73 10.25
N ALA A 235 -11.68 -31.28 9.29
CA ALA A 235 -11.95 -31.07 7.87
C ALA A 235 -13.37 -31.50 7.47
N ASP A 236 -13.84 -32.65 7.97
CA ASP A 236 -15.17 -33.18 7.64
C ASP A 236 -16.28 -32.31 8.24
N VAL A 237 -16.05 -31.75 9.45
CA VAL A 237 -16.99 -30.82 10.08
C VAL A 237 -17.09 -29.52 9.28
N LEU A 238 -15.94 -28.97 8.87
CA LEU A 238 -15.91 -27.72 8.08
C LEU A 238 -16.48 -27.91 6.68
N GLU A 239 -16.28 -29.09 6.07
CA GLU A 239 -16.89 -29.43 4.79
C GLU A 239 -18.42 -29.48 4.92
N ALA A 240 -18.93 -30.19 5.92
CA ALA A 240 -20.37 -30.30 6.20
C ALA A 240 -20.97 -28.91 6.52
N ALA A 241 -20.35 -28.13 7.41
CA ALA A 241 -20.81 -26.78 7.73
C ALA A 241 -20.78 -25.85 6.50
N GLY A 242 -19.78 -26.01 5.64
CA GLY A 242 -19.61 -25.25 4.41
C GLY A 242 -20.65 -25.48 3.33
N THR A 243 -21.56 -26.45 3.51
CA THR A 243 -22.72 -26.66 2.63
C THR A 243 -23.82 -25.62 2.86
N LYS A 244 -23.80 -24.94 4.02
CA LYS A 244 -24.79 -23.89 4.32
C LYS A 244 -24.46 -22.62 3.53
N TRP A 245 -25.43 -22.06 2.86
CA TRP A 245 -25.26 -20.91 1.93
C TRP A 245 -24.63 -19.65 2.55
N ASN A 246 -24.81 -19.42 3.85
CA ASN A 246 -24.26 -18.25 4.56
C ASN A 246 -23.08 -18.60 5.49
N PHE A 247 -22.48 -19.78 5.36
CA PHE A 247 -21.28 -20.14 6.10
C PHE A 247 -20.04 -19.59 5.38
N GLN A 248 -19.30 -18.73 6.06
CA GLN A 248 -18.01 -18.25 5.55
C GLN A 248 -16.93 -19.29 5.83
N LYS A 249 -16.29 -19.77 4.76
CA LYS A 249 -15.26 -20.82 4.86
C LYS A 249 -13.93 -20.23 5.30
N PHE A 250 -13.47 -20.68 6.45
CA PHE A 250 -12.11 -20.51 6.94
C PHE A 250 -11.54 -21.87 7.30
N THR A 251 -10.23 -21.99 7.27
CA THR A 251 -9.51 -23.21 7.65
C THR A 251 -8.56 -22.90 8.80
N PRO A 252 -8.20 -23.89 9.67
CA PRO A 252 -7.13 -23.71 10.63
C PRO A 252 -5.84 -23.27 9.94
N GLY A 253 -5.08 -22.41 10.59
CA GLY A 253 -3.84 -21.87 10.02
C GLY A 253 -3.09 -20.98 11.00
N LEU A 254 -2.03 -20.35 10.50
CA LEU A 254 -1.22 -19.35 11.20
C LEU A 254 -1.65 -17.94 10.79
#